data_234491c0d9cb845fec14d1f5d280b576
#
_entry.id   234491c0d9cb845fec14d1f5d280b576
#
_cell.length_a   1.000
_cell.length_b   1.000
_cell.length_c   1.000
_cell.angle_alpha   90.00
_cell.angle_beta   90.00
_cell.angle_gamma   90.00
#
_symmetry.space_group_name_H-M   'P 1'
#
loop_
_entity.id
_entity.type
_entity.pdbx_description
1 polymer ?
#
loop_
_entity_poly.entity_id
_entity_poly.type
_entity_poly.pdbx_seq_one_letter_code
_entity_poly.pdbx_strand_id
1 'polypeptide(L)'
;MKNIVKVAALTAIALAAVSSAALVGCKKKDNAVLTVGATPEPHAAILNLIAPDLAKEGITLKVVEFTDYITPNDAVESGQIDANFFQHVPYMESFNKEKGYHLVSVVGTHVEPLALYSKKFKALADIPAGATIAIPNDPTNEGRALLLLQSAKLITLDPKAGLTATPQNVTENAKKFQFKEIEAASLPRVLADVDGAVINGNYALPAGLNAKKDGLLIEGADSPYVNVVTVKAGNENDPRIKALVKAITSDKVREFIKTKYPNGDVVPTF
;
A
#
# COMPACT_ATOMS: atom_id res chain seq x y z
N MET A 1 -79.34 -26.19 25.74
CA MET A 1 -77.93 -26.51 25.80
C MET A 1 -77.15 -26.27 24.49
N LYS A 2 -77.65 -25.47 23.51
CA LYS A 2 -77.00 -25.24 22.21
C LYS A 2 -76.38 -23.83 22.04
N ASN A 3 -76.59 -22.90 22.98
CA ASN A 3 -76.18 -21.49 22.85
C ASN A 3 -74.97 -21.08 23.68
N ILE A 4 -74.40 -21.97 24.52
CA ILE A 4 -73.25 -21.65 25.38
C ILE A 4 -71.90 -21.98 24.68
N VAL A 5 -71.93 -22.85 23.66
CA VAL A 5 -70.69 -23.26 22.96
C VAL A 5 -70.23 -22.24 21.91
N LYS A 6 -71.10 -21.30 21.44
CA LYS A 6 -70.76 -20.33 20.42
C LYS A 6 -70.06 -19.06 20.95
N VAL A 7 -70.19 -18.77 22.21
CA VAL A 7 -69.56 -17.55 22.80
C VAL A 7 -68.10 -17.81 23.24
N ALA A 8 -67.73 -19.03 23.56
CA ALA A 8 -66.36 -19.40 23.98
C ALA A 8 -65.35 -19.45 22.79
N ALA A 9 -65.87 -19.64 21.53
CA ALA A 9 -65.00 -19.76 20.36
C ALA A 9 -64.58 -18.39 19.77
N LEU A 10 -65.29 -17.33 20.07
CA LEU A 10 -64.98 -15.96 19.52
C LEU A 10 -64.01 -15.16 20.41
N THR A 11 -63.93 -15.52 21.70
CA THR A 11 -62.96 -14.85 22.59
C THR A 11 -61.55 -15.44 22.54
N ALA A 12 -61.34 -16.64 22.01
CA ALA A 12 -60.03 -17.26 21.87
C ALA A 12 -59.27 -16.75 20.61
N ILE A 13 -59.98 -16.24 19.62
CA ILE A 13 -59.35 -15.73 18.36
C ILE A 13 -58.89 -14.28 18.50
N ALA A 14 -59.44 -13.48 19.42
CA ALA A 14 -59.02 -12.10 19.64
C ALA A 14 -57.74 -11.95 20.50
N LEU A 15 -57.38 -12.98 21.28
CA LEU A 15 -56.13 -12.94 22.07
C LEU A 15 -54.88 -13.46 21.32
N ALA A 16 -55.06 -14.19 20.22
CA ALA A 16 -53.96 -14.70 19.40
C ALA A 16 -53.38 -13.67 18.40
N ALA A 17 -54.13 -12.56 18.13
CA ALA A 17 -53.73 -11.54 17.17
C ALA A 17 -52.89 -10.40 17.75
N VAL A 18 -52.72 -10.30 19.08
CA VAL A 18 -51.95 -9.22 19.75
C VAL A 18 -50.52 -9.66 20.14
N SER A 19 -50.19 -10.96 20.06
CA SER A 19 -48.88 -11.46 20.44
C SER A 19 -47.84 -11.55 19.32
N SER A 20 -48.20 -11.19 18.08
CA SER A 20 -47.31 -11.28 16.92
C SER A 20 -46.63 -9.96 16.49
N ALA A 21 -46.81 -8.86 17.25
CA ALA A 21 -46.29 -7.54 16.87
C ALA A 21 -45.04 -7.08 17.67
N ALA A 22 -44.39 -7.95 18.42
CA ALA A 22 -43.26 -7.54 19.29
C ALA A 22 -41.97 -8.36 19.11
N LEU A 23 -41.72 -8.87 17.90
CA LEU A 23 -40.41 -9.42 17.51
C LEU A 23 -39.92 -8.77 16.23
N VAL A 24 -39.96 -7.43 16.18
CA VAL A 24 -38.98 -6.70 15.38
C VAL A 24 -37.66 -6.75 16.18
N GLY A 25 -37.09 -7.96 16.19
CA GLY A 25 -35.71 -8.10 16.64
C GLY A 25 -34.87 -7.16 15.81
N CYS A 26 -34.16 -6.22 16.44
CA CYS A 26 -33.01 -5.57 15.84
C CYS A 26 -32.14 -6.68 15.27
N LYS A 27 -32.25 -7.00 13.98
CA LYS A 27 -31.21 -7.71 13.27
C LYS A 27 -29.95 -6.87 13.48
N LYS A 28 -29.07 -7.32 14.36
CA LYS A 28 -27.69 -6.85 14.36
C LYS A 28 -27.27 -6.96 12.90
N LYS A 29 -27.05 -5.82 12.25
CA LYS A 29 -26.53 -5.80 10.90
C LYS A 29 -25.19 -6.50 11.01
N ASP A 30 -25.08 -7.74 10.51
CA ASP A 30 -23.79 -8.42 10.44
C ASP A 30 -22.86 -7.49 9.68
N ASN A 31 -21.78 -7.04 10.32
CA ASN A 31 -20.83 -6.14 9.69
C ASN A 31 -20.26 -6.83 8.45
N ALA A 32 -20.32 -6.14 7.32
CA ALA A 32 -19.65 -6.61 6.12
C ALA A 32 -18.12 -6.63 6.38
N VAL A 33 -17.46 -7.73 6.09
CA VAL A 33 -16.00 -7.83 6.22
C VAL A 33 -15.35 -7.28 4.94
N LEU A 34 -14.33 -6.43 5.10
CA LEU A 34 -13.44 -5.96 4.04
C LEU A 34 -12.02 -6.37 4.40
N THR A 35 -11.41 -7.23 3.59
CA THR A 35 -10.04 -7.71 3.80
C THR A 35 -9.07 -6.95 2.89
N VAL A 36 -8.09 -6.26 3.47
CA VAL A 36 -7.11 -5.45 2.74
C VAL A 36 -5.70 -5.90 3.08
N GLY A 37 -4.92 -6.27 2.05
CA GLY A 37 -3.51 -6.60 2.17
C GLY A 37 -2.65 -5.34 2.19
N ALA A 38 -1.65 -5.26 3.07
CA ALA A 38 -0.78 -4.09 3.19
C ALA A 38 0.61 -4.46 3.71
N THR A 39 1.61 -3.63 3.39
CA THR A 39 2.88 -3.69 4.14
C THR A 39 2.74 -2.97 5.48
N PRO A 40 3.54 -3.33 6.53
CA PRO A 40 3.34 -2.81 7.88
C PRO A 40 3.35 -1.28 7.97
N GLU A 41 4.39 -0.62 7.44
CA GLU A 41 4.56 0.83 7.42
C GLU A 41 4.65 1.36 5.99
N PRO A 42 4.02 2.46 5.66
CA PRO A 42 3.01 3.20 6.43
C PRO A 42 1.59 2.63 6.25
N HIS A 43 1.42 1.63 5.40
CA HIS A 43 0.16 1.19 4.81
C HIS A 43 -0.79 0.57 5.85
N ALA A 44 -0.37 -0.48 6.58
CA ALA A 44 -1.19 -1.08 7.62
C ALA A 44 -1.45 -0.11 8.77
N ALA A 45 -0.48 0.76 9.11
CA ALA A 45 -0.68 1.80 10.12
C ALA A 45 -1.81 2.77 9.73
N ILE A 46 -1.90 3.18 8.46
CA ILE A 46 -3.00 4.02 7.93
C ILE A 46 -4.32 3.26 7.95
N LEU A 47 -4.35 2.02 7.51
CA LEU A 47 -5.56 1.18 7.53
C LEU A 47 -6.10 0.97 8.96
N ASN A 48 -5.22 0.69 9.91
CA ASN A 48 -5.59 0.52 11.31
C ASN A 48 -6.15 1.80 11.93
N LEU A 49 -5.65 2.98 11.51
CA LEU A 49 -6.18 4.28 11.95
C LEU A 49 -7.65 4.46 11.56
N ILE A 50 -8.03 4.04 10.34
CA ILE A 50 -9.39 4.25 9.81
C ILE A 50 -10.36 3.10 10.13
N ALA A 51 -9.87 1.96 10.63
CA ALA A 51 -10.71 0.80 10.94
C ALA A 51 -11.90 1.14 11.86
N PRO A 52 -11.75 1.96 12.93
CA PRO A 52 -12.90 2.37 13.77
C PRO A 52 -13.95 3.21 13.03
N ASP A 53 -13.55 3.96 12.00
CA ASP A 53 -14.48 4.78 11.23
C ASP A 53 -15.30 3.91 10.25
N LEU A 54 -14.67 2.94 9.61
CA LEU A 54 -15.35 1.92 8.81
C LEU A 54 -16.32 1.07 9.66
N ALA A 55 -15.94 0.74 10.90
CA ALA A 55 -16.80 0.01 11.82
C ALA A 55 -18.11 0.76 12.15
N LYS A 56 -18.07 2.11 12.26
CA LYS A 56 -19.28 2.93 12.42
C LYS A 56 -20.21 2.85 11.20
N GLU A 57 -19.66 2.61 10.01
CA GLU A 57 -20.43 2.41 8.77
C GLU A 57 -20.89 0.95 8.59
N GLY A 58 -20.62 0.06 9.57
CA GLY A 58 -21.00 -1.36 9.53
C GLY A 58 -20.03 -2.21 8.71
N ILE A 59 -18.77 -1.77 8.54
CA ILE A 59 -17.73 -2.50 7.82
C ILE A 59 -16.63 -2.90 8.80
N THR A 60 -16.36 -4.20 8.93
CA THR A 60 -15.23 -4.72 9.69
C THR A 60 -14.00 -4.79 8.77
N LEU A 61 -13.04 -3.89 8.95
CA LEU A 61 -11.78 -3.93 8.22
C LEU A 61 -10.87 -5.01 8.80
N LYS A 62 -10.43 -5.95 7.97
CA LYS A 62 -9.41 -6.95 8.28
C LYS A 62 -8.14 -6.60 7.51
N VAL A 63 -7.11 -6.16 8.20
CA VAL A 63 -5.79 -5.90 7.61
C VAL A 63 -4.96 -7.19 7.64
N VAL A 64 -4.41 -7.57 6.48
CA VAL A 64 -3.48 -8.69 6.32
C VAL A 64 -2.12 -8.12 5.95
N GLU A 65 -1.14 -8.30 6.82
CA GLU A 65 0.20 -7.78 6.56
C GLU A 65 1.01 -8.73 5.68
N PHE A 66 1.68 -8.15 4.69
CA PHE A 66 2.61 -8.81 3.79
C PHE A 66 3.98 -8.15 3.89
N THR A 67 5.04 -8.95 3.72
CA THR A 67 6.43 -8.48 3.81
C THR A 67 7.14 -8.48 2.46
N ASP A 68 6.43 -8.82 1.38
CA ASP A 68 6.92 -8.85 0.00
C ASP A 68 6.00 -8.06 -0.94
N TYR A 69 6.40 -7.89 -2.20
CA TYR A 69 5.63 -7.15 -3.20
C TYR A 69 4.87 -8.03 -4.20
N ILE A 70 5.02 -9.34 -4.15
CA ILE A 70 4.41 -10.29 -5.10
C ILE A 70 3.06 -10.78 -4.56
N THR A 71 3.09 -11.34 -3.36
CA THR A 71 1.94 -12.03 -2.75
C THR A 71 0.67 -11.16 -2.63
N PRO A 72 0.74 -9.83 -2.32
CA PRO A 72 -0.48 -9.03 -2.20
C PRO A 72 -1.27 -8.91 -3.51
N ASN A 73 -0.60 -8.88 -4.67
CA ASN A 73 -1.27 -8.82 -5.97
C ASN A 73 -1.88 -10.17 -6.35
N ASP A 74 -1.17 -11.26 -6.08
CA ASP A 74 -1.69 -12.63 -6.27
C ASP A 74 -2.95 -12.86 -5.43
N ALA A 75 -2.97 -12.36 -4.19
CA ALA A 75 -4.09 -12.50 -3.27
C ALA A 75 -5.33 -11.70 -3.73
N VAL A 76 -5.16 -10.50 -4.31
CA VAL A 76 -6.29 -9.73 -4.88
C VAL A 76 -6.81 -10.38 -6.15
N GLU A 77 -5.92 -10.77 -7.09
CA GLU A 77 -6.35 -11.37 -8.36
C GLU A 77 -7.09 -12.68 -8.15
N SER A 78 -6.64 -13.51 -7.18
CA SER A 78 -7.32 -14.77 -6.83
C SER A 78 -8.58 -14.59 -5.98
N GLY A 79 -8.86 -13.39 -5.48
CA GLY A 79 -10.01 -13.10 -4.60
C GLY A 79 -9.84 -13.58 -3.15
N GLN A 80 -8.62 -13.86 -2.71
CA GLN A 80 -8.33 -14.19 -1.31
C GLN A 80 -8.47 -12.97 -0.38
N ILE A 81 -8.20 -11.79 -0.91
CA ILE A 81 -8.44 -10.50 -0.25
C ILE A 81 -9.18 -9.56 -1.21
N ASP A 82 -9.93 -8.60 -0.66
CA ASP A 82 -10.77 -7.69 -1.46
C ASP A 82 -9.94 -6.58 -2.15
N ALA A 83 -8.88 -6.12 -1.50
CA ALA A 83 -8.01 -5.04 -1.98
C ALA A 83 -6.60 -5.19 -1.43
N ASN A 84 -5.64 -4.45 -2.01
CA ASN A 84 -4.34 -4.23 -1.39
C ASN A 84 -3.97 -2.75 -1.36
N PHE A 85 -3.03 -2.41 -0.47
CA PHE A 85 -2.49 -1.09 -0.29
C PHE A 85 -1.01 -1.22 0.08
N PHE A 86 -0.10 -1.14 -0.92
CA PHE A 86 1.34 -1.33 -0.72
C PHE A 86 2.18 -0.86 -1.92
N GLN A 87 1.56 -0.55 -3.06
CA GLN A 87 2.21 -0.37 -4.35
C GLN A 87 1.85 0.96 -5.00
N HIS A 88 2.67 1.39 -5.94
CA HIS A 88 2.41 2.51 -6.83
C HIS A 88 1.92 2.06 -8.21
N VAL A 89 1.32 2.98 -8.96
CA VAL A 89 0.72 2.69 -10.27
C VAL A 89 1.69 2.01 -11.24
N PRO A 90 2.94 2.49 -11.47
CA PRO A 90 3.86 1.82 -12.39
C PRO A 90 4.14 0.36 -12.03
N TYR A 91 4.22 0.02 -10.72
CA TYR A 91 4.40 -1.36 -10.28
C TYR A 91 3.18 -2.22 -10.61
N MET A 92 1.98 -1.75 -10.30
CA MET A 92 0.72 -2.44 -10.60
C MET A 92 0.59 -2.73 -12.10
N GLU A 93 0.85 -1.74 -12.95
CA GLU A 93 0.76 -1.88 -14.40
C GLU A 93 1.78 -2.86 -14.96
N SER A 94 3.03 -2.81 -14.46
CA SER A 94 4.08 -3.77 -14.83
C SER A 94 3.71 -5.18 -14.42
N PHE A 95 3.19 -5.36 -13.21
CA PHE A 95 2.76 -6.65 -12.68
C PHE A 95 1.58 -7.23 -13.48
N ASN A 96 0.58 -6.40 -13.80
CA ASN A 96 -0.54 -6.78 -14.66
C ASN A 96 -0.06 -7.27 -16.02
N LYS A 97 0.87 -6.54 -16.64
CA LYS A 97 1.43 -6.90 -17.95
C LYS A 97 2.20 -8.21 -17.91
N GLU A 98 2.99 -8.43 -16.86
CA GLU A 98 3.82 -9.64 -16.71
C GLU A 98 2.98 -10.88 -16.43
N LYS A 99 2.00 -10.77 -15.52
CA LYS A 99 1.21 -11.91 -15.03
C LYS A 99 -0.12 -12.09 -15.76
N GLY A 100 -0.52 -11.16 -16.61
CA GLY A 100 -1.85 -11.16 -17.23
C GLY A 100 -2.97 -10.88 -16.22
N TYR A 101 -2.69 -10.08 -15.18
CA TYR A 101 -3.65 -9.74 -14.14
C TYR A 101 -4.50 -8.52 -14.53
N HIS A 102 -5.60 -8.31 -13.79
CA HIS A 102 -6.59 -7.29 -14.06
C HIS A 102 -6.80 -6.38 -12.84
N LEU A 103 -5.69 -5.95 -12.23
CA LEU A 103 -5.72 -5.08 -11.08
C LEU A 103 -5.90 -3.62 -11.51
N VAL A 104 -6.72 -2.88 -10.75
CA VAL A 104 -7.00 -1.46 -11.01
C VAL A 104 -6.86 -0.64 -9.74
N SER A 105 -6.29 0.55 -9.87
CA SER A 105 -6.22 1.54 -8.80
C SER A 105 -7.56 2.21 -8.60
N VAL A 106 -8.02 2.34 -7.34
CA VAL A 106 -9.25 3.06 -6.99
C VAL A 106 -8.99 4.42 -6.35
N VAL A 107 -7.80 4.65 -5.77
CA VAL A 107 -7.41 5.95 -5.20
C VAL A 107 -5.90 6.01 -4.98
N GLY A 108 -5.30 7.18 -5.26
CA GLY A 108 -3.96 7.55 -4.82
C GLY A 108 -3.98 8.15 -3.42
N THR A 109 -2.95 7.89 -2.63
CA THR A 109 -2.93 8.29 -1.22
C THR A 109 -1.69 9.09 -0.84
N HIS A 110 -0.49 8.60 -1.12
CA HIS A 110 0.76 9.22 -0.71
C HIS A 110 1.93 8.82 -1.61
N VAL A 111 3.00 9.58 -1.51
CA VAL A 111 4.31 9.22 -2.06
C VAL A 111 5.26 8.92 -0.90
N GLU A 112 6.11 7.92 -1.09
CA GLU A 112 7.26 7.62 -0.23
C GLU A 112 8.52 7.91 -1.04
N PRO A 113 9.28 8.98 -0.73
CA PRO A 113 10.51 9.28 -1.44
C PRO A 113 11.50 8.13 -1.35
N LEU A 114 11.98 7.66 -2.50
CA LEU A 114 13.05 6.67 -2.57
C LEU A 114 14.37 7.33 -2.16
N ALA A 115 15.25 6.62 -1.46
CA ALA A 115 16.54 7.18 -1.06
C ALA A 115 17.68 6.18 -1.14
N LEU A 116 18.88 6.70 -1.40
CA LEU A 116 20.15 5.98 -1.29
C LEU A 116 20.69 6.14 0.14
N TYR A 117 20.96 5.05 0.79
CA TYR A 117 21.53 4.99 2.14
C TYR A 117 22.92 4.35 2.14
N SER A 118 23.72 4.65 3.17
CA SER A 118 24.98 3.96 3.43
C SER A 118 25.24 3.85 4.93
N LYS A 119 25.86 2.74 5.34
CA LYS A 119 26.44 2.60 6.70
C LYS A 119 27.91 3.01 6.75
N LYS A 120 28.58 3.08 5.60
CA LYS A 120 30.02 3.33 5.47
C LYS A 120 30.35 4.82 5.23
N PHE A 121 29.48 5.51 4.49
CA PHE A 121 29.72 6.90 4.04
C PHE A 121 28.68 7.86 4.62
N LYS A 122 29.07 9.12 4.81
CA LYS A 122 28.20 10.18 5.37
C LYS A 122 27.75 11.20 4.33
N ALA A 123 28.41 11.27 3.20
CA ALA A 123 28.03 12.12 2.09
C ALA A 123 28.13 11.35 0.76
N LEU A 124 27.29 11.75 -0.21
CA LEU A 124 27.27 11.16 -1.54
C LEU A 124 28.64 11.27 -2.25
N ALA A 125 29.36 12.38 -2.00
CA ALA A 125 30.68 12.60 -2.57
C ALA A 125 31.75 11.61 -2.07
N ASP A 126 31.58 11.08 -0.85
CA ASP A 126 32.55 10.17 -0.20
C ASP A 126 32.49 8.75 -0.78
N ILE A 127 31.44 8.41 -1.53
CA ILE A 127 31.30 7.09 -2.15
C ILE A 127 32.40 6.94 -3.22
N PRO A 128 33.33 5.96 -3.08
CA PRO A 128 34.46 5.83 -3.98
C PRO A 128 34.10 5.28 -5.36
N ALA A 129 35.01 5.41 -6.30
CA ALA A 129 34.90 4.72 -7.57
C ALA A 129 34.98 3.19 -7.35
N GLY A 130 34.21 2.43 -8.12
CA GLY A 130 34.08 0.98 -7.99
C GLY A 130 33.18 0.51 -6.85
N ALA A 131 32.52 1.44 -6.13
CA ALA A 131 31.62 1.10 -5.03
C ALA A 131 30.46 0.21 -5.50
N THR A 132 30.03 -0.71 -4.61
CA THR A 132 28.86 -1.55 -4.82
C THR A 132 27.61 -0.87 -4.31
N ILE A 133 26.66 -0.63 -5.21
CA ILE A 133 25.33 -0.05 -4.91
C ILE A 133 24.27 -1.13 -5.10
N ALA A 134 23.61 -1.52 -4.01
CA ALA A 134 22.46 -2.42 -4.07
C ALA A 134 21.20 -1.65 -4.50
N ILE A 135 20.43 -2.24 -5.39
CA ILE A 135 19.17 -1.68 -5.92
C ILE A 135 18.07 -2.76 -5.90
N PRO A 136 16.77 -2.39 -5.88
CA PRO A 136 15.68 -3.35 -6.05
C PRO A 136 15.82 -4.14 -7.35
N ASN A 137 15.32 -5.36 -7.39
CA ASN A 137 15.38 -6.24 -8.57
C ASN A 137 14.04 -6.37 -9.32
N ASP A 138 13.00 -5.68 -8.87
CA ASP A 138 11.75 -5.60 -9.65
C ASP A 138 11.85 -4.50 -10.69
N PRO A 139 11.25 -4.68 -11.91
CA PRO A 139 11.51 -3.80 -13.05
C PRO A 139 11.29 -2.32 -12.79
N THR A 140 10.29 -1.96 -11.99
CA THR A 140 9.91 -0.55 -11.80
C THR A 140 10.69 0.13 -10.67
N ASN A 141 10.99 -0.57 -9.57
CA ASN A 141 11.82 0.00 -8.50
C ASN A 141 13.30 -0.03 -8.87
N GLU A 142 13.76 -1.02 -9.66
CA GLU A 142 15.09 -1.02 -10.26
C GLU A 142 15.28 0.21 -11.15
N GLY A 143 14.39 0.42 -12.11
CA GLY A 143 14.41 1.60 -12.97
C GLY A 143 14.34 2.91 -12.19
N ARG A 144 13.49 2.99 -11.17
CA ARG A 144 13.37 4.14 -10.26
C ARG A 144 14.68 4.42 -9.52
N ALA A 145 15.36 3.38 -9.03
CA ALA A 145 16.65 3.51 -8.36
C ALA A 145 17.73 4.06 -9.30
N LEU A 146 17.79 3.56 -10.53
CA LEU A 146 18.71 4.06 -11.53
C LEU A 146 18.40 5.50 -11.97
N LEU A 147 17.12 5.86 -12.11
CA LEU A 147 16.69 7.24 -12.38
C LEU A 147 17.06 8.17 -11.23
N LEU A 148 16.97 7.73 -9.98
CA LEU A 148 17.44 8.50 -8.82
C LEU A 148 18.96 8.78 -8.92
N LEU A 149 19.76 7.78 -9.25
CA LEU A 149 21.21 7.97 -9.43
C LEU A 149 21.52 8.89 -10.62
N GLN A 150 20.76 8.79 -11.71
CA GLN A 150 20.90 9.70 -12.86
C GLN A 150 20.55 11.14 -12.50
N SER A 151 19.52 11.38 -11.67
CA SER A 151 19.14 12.73 -11.24
C SER A 151 20.29 13.47 -10.53
N ALA A 152 21.16 12.72 -9.83
CA ALA A 152 22.37 13.21 -9.19
C ALA A 152 23.59 13.21 -10.12
N LYS A 153 23.43 12.91 -11.42
CA LYS A 153 24.50 12.85 -12.42
C LYS A 153 25.60 11.82 -12.07
N LEU A 154 25.25 10.78 -11.34
CA LEU A 154 26.17 9.69 -11.00
C LEU A 154 26.32 8.69 -12.15
N ILE A 155 25.27 8.54 -12.94
CA ILE A 155 25.17 7.70 -14.15
C ILE A 155 24.36 8.44 -15.22
N THR A 156 24.45 7.96 -16.47
CA THR A 156 23.55 8.32 -17.57
C THR A 156 22.88 7.05 -18.08
N LEU A 157 21.57 7.10 -18.29
CA LEU A 157 20.78 6.01 -18.85
C LEU A 157 20.48 6.25 -20.33
N ASP A 158 20.29 5.18 -21.10
CA ASP A 158 19.70 5.26 -22.44
C ASP A 158 18.31 5.94 -22.32
N PRO A 159 18.06 7.05 -23.04
CA PRO A 159 16.76 7.74 -22.97
C PRO A 159 15.55 6.86 -23.31
N LYS A 160 15.77 5.75 -24.00
CA LYS A 160 14.71 4.81 -24.40
C LYS A 160 14.34 3.81 -23.29
N ALA A 161 15.13 3.70 -22.22
CA ALA A 161 14.90 2.73 -21.16
C ALA A 161 13.65 3.01 -20.31
N GLY A 162 13.27 4.31 -20.16
CA GLY A 162 12.06 4.72 -19.45
C GLY A 162 12.08 4.33 -17.97
N LEU A 163 10.89 4.00 -17.44
CA LEU A 163 10.72 3.64 -16.01
C LEU A 163 11.17 2.22 -15.65
N THR A 164 11.54 1.41 -16.63
CA THR A 164 11.99 0.02 -16.44
C THR A 164 13.46 -0.16 -16.83
N ALA A 165 14.26 0.90 -16.67
CA ALA A 165 15.70 0.87 -16.90
C ALA A 165 16.37 -0.20 -16.03
N THR A 166 17.35 -0.89 -16.60
CA THR A 166 18.19 -1.89 -15.94
C THR A 166 19.66 -1.44 -15.97
N PRO A 167 20.59 -2.04 -15.22
CA PRO A 167 22.01 -1.73 -15.29
C PRO A 167 22.59 -1.82 -16.71
N GLN A 168 22.03 -2.64 -17.60
CA GLN A 168 22.42 -2.75 -19.00
C GLN A 168 22.09 -1.48 -19.81
N ASN A 169 21.19 -0.66 -19.35
CA ASN A 169 20.83 0.62 -19.95
C ASN A 169 21.73 1.80 -19.51
N VAL A 170 22.71 1.55 -18.62
CA VAL A 170 23.66 2.57 -18.19
C VAL A 170 24.67 2.82 -19.31
N THR A 171 24.64 4.02 -19.91
CA THR A 171 25.54 4.43 -21.00
C THR A 171 26.80 5.12 -20.49
N GLU A 172 26.71 5.79 -19.32
CA GLU A 172 27.86 6.40 -18.64
C GLU A 172 27.82 6.10 -17.14
N ASN A 173 29.00 5.73 -16.61
CA ASN A 173 29.19 5.41 -15.20
C ASN A 173 30.61 5.83 -14.80
N ALA A 174 30.80 7.13 -14.62
CA ALA A 174 32.13 7.72 -14.38
C ALA A 174 32.80 7.17 -13.11
N LYS A 175 32.02 6.88 -12.08
CA LYS A 175 32.52 6.26 -10.82
C LYS A 175 32.65 4.73 -10.91
N LYS A 176 32.25 4.10 -12.03
CA LYS A 176 32.31 2.64 -12.21
C LYS A 176 31.59 1.87 -11.11
N PHE A 177 30.44 2.34 -10.66
CA PHE A 177 29.60 1.65 -9.68
C PHE A 177 29.25 0.24 -10.15
N GLN A 178 29.30 -0.69 -9.21
CA GLN A 178 28.85 -2.07 -9.41
C GLN A 178 27.43 -2.18 -8.87
N PHE A 179 26.46 -2.49 -9.72
CA PHE A 179 25.08 -2.66 -9.27
C PHE A 179 24.84 -4.09 -8.80
N LYS A 180 24.17 -4.22 -7.65
CA LYS A 180 23.74 -5.49 -7.10
C LYS A 180 22.23 -5.48 -6.95
N GLU A 181 21.55 -6.21 -7.84
CA GLU A 181 20.10 -6.35 -7.88
C GLU A 181 19.65 -7.30 -6.76
N ILE A 182 18.81 -6.80 -5.84
CA ILE A 182 18.38 -7.53 -4.64
C ILE A 182 16.89 -7.29 -4.43
N GLU A 183 16.16 -8.31 -4.00
CA GLU A 183 14.77 -8.17 -3.57
C GLU A 183 14.62 -6.99 -2.60
N ALA A 184 13.65 -6.09 -2.86
CA ALA A 184 13.48 -4.83 -2.13
C ALA A 184 13.37 -5.04 -0.61
N ALA A 185 12.67 -6.08 -0.16
CA ALA A 185 12.52 -6.44 1.25
C ALA A 185 13.84 -6.82 1.95
N SER A 186 14.85 -7.22 1.18
CA SER A 186 16.15 -7.65 1.69
C SER A 186 17.19 -6.52 1.77
N LEU A 187 16.96 -5.40 1.07
CA LEU A 187 17.92 -4.28 0.98
C LEU A 187 18.33 -3.69 2.35
N PRO A 188 17.41 -3.47 3.32
CA PRO A 188 17.84 -2.95 4.62
C PRO A 188 18.82 -3.87 5.35
N ARG A 189 18.69 -5.19 5.18
CA ARG A 189 19.54 -6.19 5.86
C ARG A 189 20.95 -6.24 5.29
N VAL A 190 21.10 -6.00 3.99
CA VAL A 190 22.39 -6.05 3.30
C VAL A 190 23.12 -4.70 3.29
N LEU A 191 22.53 -3.64 3.85
CA LEU A 191 23.07 -2.28 3.80
C LEU A 191 24.47 -2.16 4.43
N ALA A 192 24.79 -2.99 5.41
CA ALA A 192 26.13 -3.00 6.03
C ALA A 192 27.19 -3.68 5.15
N ASP A 193 26.79 -4.57 4.25
CA ASP A 193 27.68 -5.38 3.41
C ASP A 193 28.07 -4.67 2.11
N VAL A 194 27.28 -3.69 1.68
CA VAL A 194 27.48 -2.91 0.44
C VAL A 194 27.97 -1.48 0.76
N ASP A 195 28.32 -0.72 -0.26
CA ASP A 195 28.77 0.65 -0.09
C ASP A 195 27.61 1.64 -0.06
N GLY A 196 26.48 1.27 -0.69
CA GLY A 196 25.19 1.96 -0.60
C GLY A 196 24.07 1.06 -1.05
N ALA A 197 22.85 1.38 -0.62
CA ALA A 197 21.64 0.71 -1.11
C ALA A 197 20.52 1.72 -1.33
N VAL A 198 19.82 1.59 -2.46
CA VAL A 198 18.60 2.35 -2.73
C VAL A 198 17.42 1.57 -2.19
N ILE A 199 16.73 2.13 -1.18
CA ILE A 199 15.74 1.40 -0.40
C ILE A 199 14.40 2.13 -0.44
N ASN A 200 13.31 1.39 -0.70
CA ASN A 200 11.94 1.89 -0.66
C ASN A 200 11.53 2.30 0.77
N GLY A 201 10.71 3.38 0.88
CA GLY A 201 10.31 3.98 2.15
C GLY A 201 9.70 3.00 3.14
N ASN A 202 8.76 2.16 2.68
CA ASN A 202 8.08 1.17 3.51
C ASN A 202 9.00 0.05 4.08
N TYR A 203 10.18 -0.15 3.50
CA TYR A 203 11.21 -1.04 4.04
C TYR A 203 12.29 -0.28 4.84
N ALA A 204 12.55 0.98 4.48
CA ALA A 204 13.48 1.83 5.20
C ALA A 204 12.96 2.20 6.60
N LEU A 205 11.68 2.60 6.70
CA LEU A 205 11.04 3.02 7.95
C LEU A 205 11.11 1.97 9.07
N PRO A 206 10.69 0.69 8.85
CA PRO A 206 10.80 -0.34 9.87
C PRO A 206 12.25 -0.68 10.25
N ALA A 207 13.20 -0.43 9.34
CA ALA A 207 14.64 -0.60 9.61
C ALA A 207 15.27 0.59 10.37
N GLY A 208 14.44 1.58 10.76
CA GLY A 208 14.92 2.76 11.50
C GLY A 208 15.68 3.76 10.62
N LEU A 209 15.52 3.68 9.28
CA LEU A 209 16.12 4.61 8.32
C LEU A 209 15.11 5.70 7.96
N ASN A 210 15.55 6.95 7.98
CA ASN A 210 14.76 8.10 7.59
C ASN A 210 15.39 8.75 6.36
N ALA A 211 14.61 8.93 5.28
CA ALA A 211 15.14 9.42 4.02
C ALA A 211 15.82 10.78 4.16
N LYS A 212 15.17 11.73 4.83
CA LYS A 212 15.70 13.10 5.00
C LYS A 212 16.91 13.18 5.94
N LYS A 213 16.96 12.31 6.95
CA LYS A 213 18.02 12.31 7.97
C LYS A 213 19.22 11.48 7.57
N ASP A 214 18.96 10.29 7.01
CA ASP A 214 19.98 9.25 6.81
C ASP A 214 20.28 9.02 5.32
N GLY A 215 19.45 9.55 4.40
CA GLY A 215 19.65 9.41 2.97
C GLY A 215 20.79 10.28 2.44
N LEU A 216 21.65 9.68 1.65
CA LEU A 216 22.73 10.40 0.94
C LEU A 216 22.22 11.06 -0.34
N LEU A 217 21.13 10.51 -0.91
CA LEU A 217 20.43 11.02 -2.07
C LEU A 217 18.94 10.66 -1.90
N ILE A 218 18.04 11.61 -2.15
CA ILE A 218 16.60 11.47 -1.94
C ILE A 218 15.87 11.87 -3.22
N GLU A 219 14.85 11.10 -3.57
CA GLU A 219 13.95 11.42 -4.67
C GLU A 219 13.21 12.75 -4.44
N GLY A 220 13.02 13.50 -5.52
CA GLY A 220 12.29 14.78 -5.49
C GLY A 220 10.78 14.61 -5.23
N ALA A 221 10.12 15.75 -4.97
CA ALA A 221 8.69 15.77 -4.66
C ALA A 221 7.80 15.42 -5.87
N ASP A 222 8.25 15.67 -7.09
CA ASP A 222 7.53 15.41 -8.34
C ASP A 222 7.72 13.93 -8.76
N SER A 223 7.21 13.03 -7.93
CA SER A 223 7.34 11.58 -8.15
C SER A 223 6.06 10.99 -8.74
N PRO A 224 6.13 10.22 -9.85
CA PRO A 224 4.96 9.52 -10.40
C PRO A 224 4.56 8.29 -9.58
N TYR A 225 5.31 7.96 -8.53
CA TYR A 225 5.16 6.74 -7.74
C TYR A 225 4.20 6.91 -6.57
N VAL A 226 2.99 7.44 -6.87
CA VAL A 226 1.90 7.55 -5.87
C VAL A 226 1.44 6.16 -5.47
N ASN A 227 1.42 5.89 -4.17
CA ASN A 227 0.87 4.67 -3.59
C ASN A 227 -0.64 4.66 -3.68
N VAL A 228 -1.20 3.52 -4.07
CA VAL A 228 -2.61 3.36 -4.42
C VAL A 228 -3.28 2.22 -3.65
N VAL A 229 -4.57 2.37 -3.40
CA VAL A 229 -5.44 1.23 -3.07
C VAL A 229 -5.82 0.56 -4.39
N THR A 230 -5.63 -0.75 -4.46
CA THR A 230 -5.83 -1.55 -5.66
C THR A 230 -6.84 -2.66 -5.41
N VAL A 231 -7.71 -2.89 -6.39
CA VAL A 231 -8.71 -3.96 -6.40
C VAL A 231 -8.62 -4.75 -7.71
N LYS A 232 -9.26 -5.91 -7.78
CA LYS A 232 -9.49 -6.59 -9.06
C LYS A 232 -10.53 -5.82 -9.88
N ALA A 233 -10.31 -5.70 -11.18
CA ALA A 233 -11.23 -5.03 -12.10
C ALA A 233 -12.64 -5.59 -11.97
N GLY A 234 -13.63 -4.70 -11.92
CA GLY A 234 -15.04 -4.98 -11.65
C GLY A 234 -15.46 -4.80 -10.19
N ASN A 235 -14.51 -4.66 -9.25
CA ASN A 235 -14.79 -4.46 -7.82
C ASN A 235 -14.73 -2.98 -7.39
N GLU A 236 -14.46 -2.04 -8.30
CA GLU A 236 -14.28 -0.60 -8.01
C GLU A 236 -15.54 0.03 -7.40
N ASN A 237 -16.72 -0.55 -7.74
CA ASN A 237 -18.00 -0.05 -7.29
C ASN A 237 -18.56 -0.73 -6.04
N ASP A 238 -17.83 -1.66 -5.42
CA ASP A 238 -18.22 -2.26 -4.15
C ASP A 238 -18.42 -1.17 -3.09
N PRO A 239 -19.58 -1.13 -2.39
CA PRO A 239 -19.82 -0.12 -1.35
C PRO A 239 -18.77 -0.10 -0.24
N ARG A 240 -18.18 -1.26 0.09
CA ARG A 240 -17.10 -1.37 1.08
C ARG A 240 -15.83 -0.67 0.59
N ILE A 241 -15.50 -0.82 -0.71
CA ILE A 241 -14.35 -0.14 -1.34
C ILE A 241 -14.59 1.37 -1.39
N LYS A 242 -15.80 1.83 -1.73
CA LYS A 242 -16.12 3.26 -1.70
C LYS A 242 -16.00 3.86 -0.30
N ALA A 243 -16.41 3.14 0.73
CA ALA A 243 -16.22 3.56 2.12
C ALA A 243 -14.73 3.62 2.49
N LEU A 244 -13.93 2.62 2.08
CA LEU A 244 -12.48 2.63 2.26
C LEU A 244 -11.83 3.84 1.59
N VAL A 245 -12.16 4.12 0.32
CA VAL A 245 -11.64 5.27 -0.44
C VAL A 245 -11.92 6.59 0.31
N LYS A 246 -13.16 6.79 0.76
CA LYS A 246 -13.55 7.98 1.53
C LYS A 246 -12.79 8.09 2.86
N ALA A 247 -12.61 6.99 3.58
CA ALA A 247 -11.93 7.00 4.87
C ALA A 247 -10.43 7.25 4.72
N ILE A 248 -9.77 6.62 3.74
CA ILE A 248 -8.32 6.70 3.55
C ILE A 248 -7.85 8.07 3.02
N THR A 249 -8.74 8.84 2.38
CA THR A 249 -8.47 10.20 1.89
C THR A 249 -9.02 11.29 2.82
N SER A 250 -9.31 10.97 4.06
CA SER A 250 -9.83 11.92 5.04
C SER A 250 -8.73 12.83 5.62
N ASP A 251 -9.15 14.00 6.15
CA ASP A 251 -8.24 14.91 6.87
C ASP A 251 -7.58 14.23 8.08
N LYS A 252 -8.27 13.27 8.71
CA LYS A 252 -7.70 12.44 9.79
C LYS A 252 -6.45 11.69 9.34
N VAL A 253 -6.46 11.10 8.15
CA VAL A 253 -5.30 10.40 7.57
C VAL A 253 -4.22 11.40 7.19
N ARG A 254 -4.57 12.53 6.59
CA ARG A 254 -3.63 13.61 6.26
C ARG A 254 -2.86 14.09 7.49
N GLU A 255 -3.55 14.37 8.58
CA GLU A 255 -2.93 14.83 9.83
C GLU A 255 -2.13 13.73 10.53
N PHE A 256 -2.59 12.49 10.45
CA PHE A 256 -1.81 11.33 10.93
C PHE A 256 -0.47 11.21 10.20
N ILE A 257 -0.49 11.28 8.86
CA ILE A 257 0.73 11.21 8.05
C ILE A 257 1.70 12.33 8.44
N LYS A 258 1.24 13.57 8.51
CA LYS A 258 2.07 14.73 8.89
C LYS A 258 2.67 14.59 10.30
N THR A 259 1.90 14.04 11.24
CA THR A 259 2.33 13.88 12.63
C THR A 259 3.28 12.71 12.81
N LYS A 260 2.97 11.57 12.19
CA LYS A 260 3.77 10.35 12.34
C LYS A 260 5.05 10.38 11.50
N TYR A 261 5.02 11.06 10.33
CA TYR A 261 6.16 11.16 9.41
C TYR A 261 6.56 12.63 9.15
N PRO A 262 6.97 13.38 10.20
CA PRO A 262 7.18 14.83 10.12
C PRO A 262 8.35 15.22 9.21
N ASN A 263 9.20 14.27 8.88
CA ASN A 263 10.36 14.50 8.03
C ASN A 263 10.06 14.36 6.52
N GLY A 264 8.82 14.01 6.15
CA GLY A 264 8.42 13.85 4.76
C GLY A 264 8.80 12.47 4.17
N ASP A 265 8.99 11.46 5.01
CA ASP A 265 9.18 10.06 4.56
C ASP A 265 7.90 9.49 3.94
N VAL A 266 6.77 10.08 4.26
CA VAL A 266 5.44 9.82 3.68
C VAL A 266 4.78 11.17 3.42
N VAL A 267 4.35 11.43 2.17
CA VAL A 267 3.77 12.71 1.75
C VAL A 267 2.37 12.47 1.17
N PRO A 268 1.29 12.97 1.80
CA PRO A 268 -0.06 12.78 1.29
C PRO A 268 -0.25 13.53 -0.04
N THR A 269 -1.03 12.93 -0.96
CA THR A 269 -1.29 13.46 -2.31
C THR A 269 -2.77 13.80 -2.56
N PHE A 270 -3.62 13.72 -1.57
CA PHE A 270 -5.07 13.98 -1.64
C PHE A 270 -5.46 15.22 -0.82
#